data_f2fe732ffc27f9d33f93eba6f4316b08
#
_entry.id   f2fe732ffc27f9d33f93eba6f4316b08
#
_cell.length_a   1.000
_cell.length_b   1.000
_cell.length_c   1.000
_cell.angle_alpha   90.00
_cell.angle_beta   90.00
_cell.angle_gamma   90.00
#
_symmetry.space_group_name_H-M   'P 1'
#
loop_
_entity.id
_entity.type
_entity.pdbx_description
1 polymer ?
#
loop_
_entity_poly.entity_id
_entity_poly.type
_entity_poly.pdbx_seq_one_letter_code
_entity_poly.pdbx_strand_id
1 'polypeptide(L)'
;TVNVAADDSGKRDIELSYLTNGLTWRADYVAELNDAEDALNLNGWVTLTNTSGIAYNNADIQFVAGSVNRVRPPAVPRPMMLKARNMAFAESASAGDAMIEEQLMDYHLYSLGRKTDIASNQTKQLALLSASDVKVKKEYKFTNIVPVYRGRGSSGEFDLRSANVVLQFDNDKASNLGLSLPGGIIRVYKANSKQNMFFVGEDRINHIPENGQIKLNLGSAFDVTVQGKETAYTSFSDKA
;
A
#
# COMPACT_ATOMS: atom_id res chain seq x y z
N THR A 1 -11.81 19.31 -29.92
CA THR A 1 -11.45 20.59 -30.57
C THR A 1 -11.96 21.71 -29.69
N VAL A 2 -11.10 22.66 -29.33
CA VAL A 2 -11.47 23.87 -28.61
C VAL A 2 -11.40 25.02 -29.59
N ASN A 3 -12.51 25.74 -29.78
CA ASN A 3 -12.56 26.94 -30.62
C ASN A 3 -12.46 28.17 -29.71
N VAL A 4 -11.49 29.00 -29.94
CA VAL A 4 -11.27 30.26 -29.20
C VAL A 4 -11.49 31.42 -30.15
N ALA A 5 -12.37 32.32 -29.77
CA ALA A 5 -12.54 33.60 -30.48
C ALA A 5 -11.78 34.70 -29.71
N ALA A 6 -11.08 35.56 -30.43
CA ALA A 6 -10.38 36.68 -29.84
C ALA A 6 -10.60 37.93 -30.76
N ASP A 7 -10.83 39.06 -30.12
CA ASP A 7 -11.11 40.34 -30.85
C ASP A 7 -9.86 40.97 -31.43
N ASP A 8 -8.67 40.58 -30.97
CA ASP A 8 -7.38 41.06 -31.45
C ASP A 8 -6.50 39.93 -31.97
N SER A 9 -5.60 40.25 -32.89
CA SER A 9 -4.51 39.37 -33.33
C SER A 9 -3.32 39.51 -32.36
N GLY A 10 -2.91 38.42 -31.74
CA GLY A 10 -1.74 38.39 -30.84
C GLY A 10 -1.46 37.03 -30.28
N LYS A 11 -0.24 36.79 -29.77
CA LYS A 11 0.12 35.57 -29.03
C LYS A 11 -0.50 35.66 -27.66
N ARG A 12 -1.26 34.64 -27.27
CA ARG A 12 -1.90 34.52 -25.96
C ARG A 12 -1.59 33.15 -25.36
N ASP A 13 -1.38 33.12 -24.08
CA ASP A 13 -1.29 31.88 -23.32
C ASP A 13 -2.70 31.47 -22.88
N ILE A 14 -3.05 30.22 -23.16
CA ILE A 14 -4.36 29.64 -22.81
C ILE A 14 -4.09 28.49 -21.89
N GLU A 15 -4.71 28.53 -20.70
CA GLU A 15 -4.73 27.40 -19.77
C GLU A 15 -6.00 26.56 -19.99
N LEU A 16 -5.81 25.25 -20.14
CA LEU A 16 -6.91 24.30 -20.32
C LEU A 16 -6.88 23.26 -19.19
N SER A 17 -7.94 23.23 -18.38
CA SER A 17 -8.15 22.21 -17.34
C SER A 17 -9.25 21.24 -17.76
N TYR A 18 -8.98 19.94 -17.67
CA TYR A 18 -9.96 18.92 -18.00
C TYR A 18 -9.76 17.63 -17.17
N LEU A 19 -10.82 16.84 -17.05
CA LEU A 19 -10.77 15.52 -16.45
C LEU A 19 -10.64 14.46 -17.54
N THR A 20 -9.70 13.53 -17.33
CA THR A 20 -9.53 12.38 -18.20
C THR A 20 -9.60 11.08 -17.39
N ASN A 21 -9.88 9.98 -18.09
CA ASN A 21 -9.84 8.63 -17.55
C ASN A 21 -8.67 7.87 -18.16
N GLY A 22 -8.33 6.72 -17.58
CA GLY A 22 -7.28 5.85 -18.11
C GLY A 22 -5.89 6.12 -17.54
N LEU A 23 -5.77 7.01 -16.55
CA LEU A 23 -4.60 7.12 -15.68
C LEU A 23 -4.94 6.50 -14.33
N THR A 24 -4.15 5.52 -13.90
CA THR A 24 -4.28 4.88 -12.60
C THR A 24 -2.93 4.72 -11.95
N TRP A 25 -2.87 4.77 -10.64
CA TRP A 25 -1.65 4.56 -9.90
C TRP A 25 -1.88 3.73 -8.64
N ARG A 26 -0.81 3.11 -8.15
CA ARG A 26 -0.78 2.41 -6.87
C ARG A 26 0.61 2.52 -6.26
N ALA A 27 0.68 2.42 -4.93
CA ALA A 27 1.94 2.27 -4.22
C ALA A 27 2.25 0.78 -4.00
N ASP A 28 3.50 0.42 -4.18
CA ASP A 28 4.08 -0.89 -3.90
C ASP A 28 5.34 -0.69 -3.06
N TYR A 29 5.56 -1.55 -2.06
CA TYR A 29 6.68 -1.44 -1.13
C TYR A 29 7.42 -2.77 -1.02
N VAL A 30 8.73 -2.68 -0.82
CA VAL A 30 9.59 -3.80 -0.46
C VAL A 30 10.25 -3.48 0.87
N ALA A 31 10.10 -4.37 1.84
CA ALA A 31 10.73 -4.33 3.14
C ALA A 31 11.75 -5.46 3.25
N GLU A 32 13.00 -5.13 3.52
CA GLU A 32 14.10 -6.07 3.70
C GLU A 32 14.45 -6.14 5.18
N LEU A 33 14.06 -7.24 5.83
CA LEU A 33 14.27 -7.46 7.25
C LEU A 33 15.72 -7.89 7.51
N ASN A 34 16.35 -7.31 8.53
CA ASN A 34 17.70 -7.70 8.95
C ASN A 34 17.73 -9.08 9.62
N ASP A 35 18.93 -9.60 9.89
CA ASP A 35 19.11 -10.93 10.48
C ASP A 35 18.54 -11.02 11.89
N ALA A 36 18.64 -9.95 12.68
CA ALA A 36 18.13 -9.86 14.05
C ALA A 36 16.60 -9.70 14.13
N GLU A 37 15.92 -9.42 13.01
CA GLU A 37 14.48 -9.19 12.91
C GLU A 37 13.97 -7.99 13.72
N ASP A 38 14.84 -7.01 13.98
CA ASP A 38 14.57 -5.80 14.77
C ASP A 38 14.65 -4.50 13.96
N ALA A 39 15.11 -4.57 12.71
CA ALA A 39 15.12 -3.46 11.77
C ALA A 39 14.89 -3.91 10.33
N LEU A 40 14.39 -3.01 9.49
CA LEU A 40 14.20 -3.24 8.07
C LEU A 40 14.58 -2.03 7.22
N ASN A 41 14.90 -2.28 5.95
CA ASN A 41 14.98 -1.26 4.92
C ASN A 41 13.66 -1.26 4.16
N LEU A 42 13.04 -0.08 4.00
CA LEU A 42 11.77 0.09 3.30
C LEU A 42 11.98 0.91 2.03
N ASN A 43 11.72 0.31 0.88
CA ASN A 43 11.70 0.99 -0.40
C ASN A 43 10.28 1.01 -0.95
N GLY A 44 9.83 2.16 -1.44
CA GLY A 44 8.50 2.36 -2.00
C GLY A 44 8.54 2.91 -3.41
N TRP A 45 7.61 2.46 -4.23
CA TRP A 45 7.43 2.93 -5.61
C TRP A 45 5.96 3.23 -5.88
N VAL A 46 5.75 4.19 -6.78
CA VAL A 46 4.45 4.40 -7.42
C VAL A 46 4.49 3.74 -8.79
N THR A 47 3.56 2.83 -9.02
CA THR A 47 3.31 2.23 -10.34
C THR A 47 2.18 3.01 -11.02
N LEU A 48 2.52 3.82 -12.02
CA LEU A 48 1.61 4.61 -12.84
C LEU A 48 1.30 3.87 -14.13
N THR A 49 0.03 3.72 -14.46
CA THR A 49 -0.43 3.10 -15.71
C THR A 49 -1.25 4.08 -16.52
N ASN A 50 -0.84 4.29 -17.77
CA ASN A 50 -1.53 5.15 -18.73
C ASN A 50 -2.24 4.29 -19.79
N THR A 51 -3.55 4.26 -19.75
CA THR A 51 -4.43 3.64 -20.77
C THR A 51 -5.38 4.67 -21.39
N SER A 52 -5.08 5.96 -21.25
CA SER A 52 -5.92 7.05 -21.76
C SER A 52 -5.96 7.15 -23.28
N GLY A 53 -5.01 6.51 -23.98
CA GLY A 53 -4.85 6.62 -25.43
C GLY A 53 -3.98 7.79 -25.88
N ILE A 54 -3.49 8.62 -24.94
CA ILE A 54 -2.67 9.81 -25.20
C ILE A 54 -1.33 9.65 -24.49
N ALA A 55 -0.24 10.09 -25.14
CA ALA A 55 1.06 10.25 -24.50
C ALA A 55 1.16 11.64 -23.84
N TYR A 56 1.78 11.66 -22.64
CA TYR A 56 2.07 12.89 -21.90
C TYR A 56 3.59 13.08 -21.89
N ASN A 57 4.08 14.04 -22.69
CA ASN A 57 5.49 14.32 -22.80
C ASN A 57 5.87 15.49 -21.89
N ASN A 58 7.05 15.39 -21.25
CA ASN A 58 7.57 16.44 -20.36
C ASN A 58 6.55 16.91 -19.30
N ALA A 59 5.81 15.95 -18.73
CA ALA A 59 4.73 16.20 -17.80
C ALA A 59 5.25 16.38 -16.37
N ASP A 60 4.67 17.34 -15.65
CA ASP A 60 4.74 17.41 -14.19
C ASP A 60 3.68 16.48 -13.63
N ILE A 61 4.11 15.54 -12.78
CA ILE A 61 3.23 14.51 -12.24
C ILE A 61 3.06 14.72 -10.75
N GLN A 62 1.79 14.68 -10.34
CA GLN A 62 1.39 14.71 -8.96
C GLN A 62 0.39 13.59 -8.68
N PHE A 63 0.57 12.88 -7.57
CA PHE A 63 -0.32 11.82 -7.12
C PHE A 63 -1.06 12.29 -5.87
N VAL A 64 -2.38 12.16 -5.88
CA VAL A 64 -3.21 12.48 -4.72
C VAL A 64 -3.58 11.20 -4.02
N ALA A 65 -3.17 11.05 -2.77
CA ALA A 65 -3.59 9.97 -1.88
C ALA A 65 -4.71 10.46 -0.95
N GLY A 66 -5.75 9.65 -0.82
CA GLY A 66 -6.94 9.96 -0.05
C GLY A 66 -8.21 9.56 -0.80
N SER A 67 -9.36 9.70 -0.14
CA SER A 67 -10.66 9.35 -0.71
C SER A 67 -11.39 10.58 -1.23
N VAL A 68 -11.19 10.89 -2.52
CA VAL A 68 -11.90 11.99 -3.17
C VAL A 68 -13.32 11.53 -3.53
N ASN A 69 -14.34 12.21 -2.98
CA ASN A 69 -15.72 11.94 -3.35
C ASN A 69 -16.02 12.50 -4.75
N ARG A 70 -16.34 11.61 -5.70
CA ARG A 70 -16.69 11.98 -7.08
C ARG A 70 -18.12 11.55 -7.37
N VAL A 71 -18.94 12.49 -7.81
CA VAL A 71 -20.28 12.17 -8.35
C VAL A 71 -20.09 11.42 -9.67
N ARG A 72 -20.48 10.15 -9.70
CA ARG A 72 -20.45 9.33 -10.91
C ARG A 72 -21.83 9.40 -11.59
N PRO A 73 -21.87 9.66 -12.91
CA PRO A 73 -23.11 9.44 -13.68
C PRO A 73 -23.58 7.99 -13.57
N PRO A 74 -24.88 7.70 -13.66
CA PRO A 74 -25.37 6.34 -13.66
C PRO A 74 -24.67 5.51 -14.73
N ALA A 75 -24.18 4.32 -14.35
CA ALA A 75 -23.49 3.43 -15.28
C ALA A 75 -24.50 2.85 -16.29
N VAL A 76 -24.30 3.15 -17.56
CA VAL A 76 -25.01 2.44 -18.65
C VAL A 76 -24.31 1.10 -18.86
N PRO A 77 -25.03 -0.05 -18.80
CA PRO A 77 -24.42 -1.36 -19.00
C PRO A 77 -23.83 -1.44 -20.43
N ARG A 78 -22.51 -1.61 -20.51
CA ARG A 78 -21.81 -1.91 -21.76
C ARG A 78 -21.44 -3.39 -21.80
N PRO A 79 -21.64 -4.10 -22.92
CA PRO A 79 -21.16 -5.47 -23.04
C PRO A 79 -19.64 -5.52 -22.92
N MET A 80 -19.14 -6.39 -22.04
CA MET A 80 -17.72 -6.63 -21.85
C MET A 80 -17.13 -7.30 -23.10
N MET A 81 -16.39 -6.56 -23.89
CA MET A 81 -15.43 -7.14 -24.84
C MET A 81 -14.08 -7.29 -24.12
N LEU A 82 -13.70 -8.53 -23.82
CA LEU A 82 -12.36 -8.89 -23.40
C LEU A 82 -11.38 -8.64 -24.55
N LYS A 83 -10.69 -7.52 -24.52
CA LYS A 83 -9.48 -7.30 -25.33
C LYS A 83 -8.27 -7.57 -24.45
N ALA A 84 -7.58 -8.68 -24.72
CA ALA A 84 -6.23 -8.89 -24.21
C ALA A 84 -5.33 -7.76 -24.75
N ARG A 85 -4.79 -6.94 -23.85
CA ARG A 85 -3.83 -5.87 -24.19
C ARG A 85 -2.47 -6.30 -23.69
N ASN A 86 -1.52 -6.40 -24.59
CA ASN A 86 -0.10 -6.48 -24.24
C ASN A 86 0.31 -5.11 -23.68
N MET A 87 0.65 -5.06 -22.40
CA MET A 87 1.24 -3.88 -21.76
C MET A 87 2.76 -3.99 -21.84
N ALA A 88 3.40 -2.97 -22.36
CA ALA A 88 4.85 -2.85 -22.30
C ALA A 88 5.23 -2.33 -20.91
N PHE A 89 6.04 -3.09 -20.18
CA PHE A 89 6.68 -2.64 -18.95
C PHE A 89 7.97 -1.92 -19.31
N ALA A 90 8.06 -0.65 -19.01
CA ALA A 90 9.31 0.08 -19.04
C ALA A 90 9.84 0.19 -17.62
N GLU A 91 10.83 -0.62 -17.32
CA GLU A 91 11.57 -0.58 -16.07
C GLU A 91 12.51 0.62 -16.11
N SER A 92 12.17 1.70 -15.45
CA SER A 92 13.08 2.80 -15.20
C SER A 92 13.05 3.15 -13.72
N ALA A 93 13.63 2.26 -12.91
CA ALA A 93 13.99 2.60 -11.54
C ALA A 93 15.28 3.43 -11.60
N SER A 94 15.20 4.74 -11.69
CA SER A 94 16.31 5.60 -11.33
C SER A 94 16.22 5.86 -9.84
N ALA A 95 17.06 5.19 -9.04
CA ALA A 95 17.31 5.58 -7.67
C ALA A 95 17.90 7.01 -7.69
N GLY A 96 17.14 7.99 -7.19
CA GLY A 96 17.69 9.33 -7.10
C GLY A 96 16.76 10.43 -6.61
N ASP A 97 15.50 10.41 -6.94
CA ASP A 97 14.61 11.49 -6.53
C ASP A 97 13.40 10.92 -5.78
N ALA A 98 13.46 10.95 -4.44
CA ALA A 98 12.28 10.73 -3.61
C ALA A 98 11.22 11.80 -3.93
N MET A 99 9.95 11.40 -3.92
CA MET A 99 8.86 12.34 -4.15
C MET A 99 8.76 13.35 -3.01
N ILE A 100 8.37 14.56 -3.34
CA ILE A 100 8.09 15.62 -2.37
C ILE A 100 6.63 15.47 -1.95
N GLU A 101 6.40 15.31 -0.65
CA GLU A 101 5.07 15.25 -0.06
C GLU A 101 4.62 16.63 0.38
N GLU A 102 3.37 16.97 0.09
CA GLU A 102 2.68 18.18 0.56
C GLU A 102 1.27 17.82 1.02
N GLN A 103 0.84 18.40 2.14
CA GLN A 103 -0.53 18.26 2.61
C GLN A 103 -1.44 19.24 1.86
N LEU A 104 -2.49 18.72 1.22
CA LEU A 104 -3.51 19.51 0.53
C LEU A 104 -4.87 19.22 1.16
N MET A 105 -5.35 20.08 2.08
CA MET A 105 -6.53 19.84 2.92
C MET A 105 -6.40 18.51 3.71
N ASP A 106 -7.31 17.56 3.46
CA ASP A 106 -7.30 16.21 4.06
C ASP A 106 -6.64 15.14 3.14
N TYR A 107 -5.93 15.58 2.11
CA TYR A 107 -5.22 14.73 1.15
C TYR A 107 -3.71 14.93 1.25
N HIS A 108 -2.96 13.94 0.79
CA HIS A 108 -1.53 14.03 0.62
C HIS A 108 -1.20 14.04 -0.87
N LEU A 109 -0.42 15.03 -1.27
CA LEU A 109 0.05 15.24 -2.62
C LEU A 109 1.51 14.83 -2.73
N TYR A 110 1.80 13.90 -3.62
CA TYR A 110 3.18 13.44 -3.89
C TYR A 110 3.59 13.96 -5.26
N SER A 111 4.52 14.89 -5.26
CA SER A 111 5.04 15.51 -6.50
C SER A 111 6.33 14.84 -6.93
N LEU A 112 6.41 14.42 -8.19
CA LEU A 112 7.67 13.99 -8.78
C LEU A 112 8.53 15.24 -9.04
N GLY A 113 9.72 15.33 -8.41
CA GLY A 113 10.59 16.50 -8.48
C GLY A 113 11.17 16.83 -9.87
N ARG A 114 10.80 16.06 -10.90
CA ARG A 114 11.24 16.20 -12.28
C ARG A 114 10.15 15.89 -13.27
N LYS A 115 10.20 16.55 -14.43
CA LYS A 115 9.33 16.22 -15.55
C LYS A 115 9.67 14.87 -16.14
N THR A 116 8.66 14.16 -16.61
CA THR A 116 8.83 12.82 -17.19
C THR A 116 7.83 12.59 -18.32
N ASP A 117 8.19 11.67 -19.22
CA ASP A 117 7.31 11.23 -20.30
C ASP A 117 6.53 10.00 -19.87
N ILE A 118 5.27 9.93 -20.26
CA ILE A 118 4.42 8.76 -20.11
C ILE A 118 3.79 8.44 -21.45
N ALA A 119 4.24 7.37 -22.10
CA ALA A 119 3.67 6.96 -23.36
C ALA A 119 2.24 6.41 -23.21
N SER A 120 1.49 6.41 -24.30
CA SER A 120 0.19 5.72 -24.33
C SER A 120 0.37 4.21 -24.13
N ASN A 121 -0.49 3.59 -23.33
CA ASN A 121 -0.44 2.17 -22.94
C ASN A 121 0.87 1.76 -22.24
N GLN A 122 1.47 2.67 -21.46
CA GLN A 122 2.67 2.44 -20.69
C GLN A 122 2.33 2.24 -19.19
N THR A 123 3.07 1.32 -18.56
CA THR A 123 3.20 1.27 -17.10
C THR A 123 4.61 1.72 -16.73
N LYS A 124 4.71 2.65 -15.78
CA LYS A 124 5.97 3.25 -15.33
C LYS A 124 6.07 3.18 -13.81
N GLN A 125 7.23 2.78 -13.30
CA GLN A 125 7.53 2.84 -11.88
C GLN A 125 8.37 4.08 -11.57
N LEU A 126 8.01 4.76 -10.48
CA LEU A 126 8.64 5.97 -9.99
C LEU A 126 8.98 5.78 -8.52
N ALA A 127 10.19 6.14 -8.10
CA ALA A 127 10.59 6.04 -6.70
C ALA A 127 9.71 6.94 -5.84
N LEU A 128 9.17 6.39 -4.76
CA LEU A 128 8.35 7.12 -3.79
C LEU A 128 9.18 7.50 -2.56
N LEU A 129 9.81 6.51 -1.94
CA LEU A 129 10.63 6.68 -0.76
C LEU A 129 11.69 5.58 -0.66
N SER A 130 12.74 5.88 0.13
CA SER A 130 13.71 4.89 0.59
C SER A 130 14.09 5.24 2.02
N ALA A 131 13.90 4.29 2.94
CA ALA A 131 14.25 4.43 4.35
C ALA A 131 15.06 3.22 4.79
N SER A 132 16.12 3.46 5.54
CA SER A 132 17.00 2.42 6.04
C SER A 132 16.95 2.38 7.57
N ASP A 133 17.20 1.20 8.12
CA ASP A 133 17.26 0.96 9.59
C ASP A 133 15.97 1.37 10.32
N VAL A 134 14.81 1.14 9.69
CA VAL A 134 13.51 1.34 10.31
C VAL A 134 13.32 0.32 11.41
N LYS A 135 13.18 0.77 12.66
CA LYS A 135 13.02 -0.12 13.82
C LYS A 135 11.69 -0.87 13.73
N VAL A 136 11.75 -2.18 13.91
CA VAL A 136 10.59 -3.05 13.81
C VAL A 136 10.51 -4.00 15.01
N LYS A 137 9.30 -4.30 15.44
CA LYS A 137 9.01 -5.28 16.47
C LYS A 137 8.29 -6.47 15.87
N LYS A 138 8.85 -7.66 16.02
CA LYS A 138 8.20 -8.92 15.66
C LYS A 138 7.36 -9.41 16.83
N GLU A 139 6.12 -9.75 16.59
CA GLU A 139 5.18 -10.30 17.57
C GLU A 139 4.53 -11.58 17.06
N TYR A 140 4.25 -12.49 17.98
CA TYR A 140 3.43 -13.65 17.73
C TYR A 140 2.05 -13.44 18.32
N LYS A 141 1.02 -13.42 17.48
CA LYS A 141 -0.37 -13.15 17.89
C LYS A 141 -1.24 -14.38 17.70
N PHE A 142 -1.98 -14.70 18.74
CA PHE A 142 -3.03 -15.70 18.69
C PHE A 142 -4.38 -14.98 18.68
N THR A 143 -5.20 -15.23 17.66
CA THR A 143 -6.57 -14.70 17.55
C THR A 143 -7.57 -15.83 17.79
N ASN A 144 -8.73 -15.49 18.35
CA ASN A 144 -9.83 -16.43 18.60
C ASN A 144 -9.43 -17.63 19.51
N ILE A 145 -8.66 -17.36 20.55
CA ILE A 145 -8.25 -18.38 21.56
C ILE A 145 -9.42 -18.74 22.49
N VAL A 146 -10.41 -17.84 22.61
CA VAL A 146 -11.56 -18.10 23.47
C VAL A 146 -12.41 -19.20 22.85
N PRO A 147 -12.75 -20.29 23.61
CA PRO A 147 -13.68 -21.28 23.11
C PRO A 147 -15.01 -20.59 22.82
N VAL A 148 -15.51 -20.78 21.65
CA VAL A 148 -16.94 -20.56 21.42
C VAL A 148 -17.63 -21.58 22.33
N TYR A 149 -18.47 -21.08 23.23
CA TYR A 149 -19.30 -21.92 24.12
C TYR A 149 -19.92 -23.07 23.32
N ARG A 150 -19.36 -24.24 23.46
CA ARG A 150 -19.94 -25.49 22.96
C ARG A 150 -20.65 -26.10 24.16
N GLY A 151 -21.96 -26.29 24.06
CA GLY A 151 -22.83 -26.74 25.10
C GLY A 151 -22.34 -27.96 25.88
N ARG A 152 -23.02 -28.28 26.95
CA ARG A 152 -22.76 -29.37 27.93
C ARG A 152 -22.08 -30.58 27.30
N GLY A 153 -20.80 -30.83 27.63
CA GLY A 153 -20.06 -32.03 27.23
C GLY A 153 -18.81 -31.83 26.41
N SER A 154 -18.40 -30.58 26.15
CA SER A 154 -17.12 -30.28 25.50
C SER A 154 -15.99 -30.33 26.54
N SER A 155 -14.95 -31.11 26.27
CA SER A 155 -13.75 -31.22 27.10
C SER A 155 -12.89 -29.97 26.96
N GLY A 156 -13.31 -28.81 27.26
CA GLY A 156 -12.59 -27.50 27.29
C GLY A 156 -11.16 -27.38 26.72
N GLU A 157 -10.74 -28.30 25.89
CA GLU A 157 -9.43 -28.31 25.21
C GLU A 157 -9.58 -27.69 23.83
N PHE A 158 -8.63 -26.81 23.48
CA PHE A 158 -8.52 -26.27 22.11
C PHE A 158 -7.49 -27.05 21.34
N ASP A 159 -7.76 -27.24 20.07
CA ASP A 159 -6.78 -27.74 19.11
C ASP A 159 -5.54 -26.84 19.07
N LEU A 160 -4.39 -27.49 18.81
CA LEU A 160 -3.13 -26.80 18.59
C LEU A 160 -3.27 -25.79 17.47
N ARG A 161 -2.96 -24.52 17.73
CA ARG A 161 -3.04 -23.45 16.75
C ARG A 161 -1.69 -22.73 16.62
N SER A 162 -1.29 -22.46 15.39
CA SER A 162 -0.09 -21.66 15.11
C SER A 162 -0.34 -20.17 15.37
N ALA A 163 0.68 -19.48 15.87
CA ALA A 163 0.65 -18.02 16.00
C ALA A 163 0.71 -17.32 14.65
N ASN A 164 0.04 -16.20 14.50
CA ASN A 164 0.29 -15.27 13.41
C ASN A 164 1.55 -14.45 13.69
N VAL A 165 2.44 -14.37 12.70
CA VAL A 165 3.63 -13.52 12.74
C VAL A 165 3.23 -12.11 12.31
N VAL A 166 3.42 -11.14 13.20
CA VAL A 166 3.11 -9.74 12.94
C VAL A 166 4.38 -8.91 13.09
N LEU A 167 4.72 -8.12 12.08
CA LEU A 167 5.71 -7.05 12.19
C LEU A 167 5.00 -5.74 12.47
N GLN A 168 5.51 -4.99 13.45
CA GLN A 168 4.98 -3.69 13.84
C GLN A 168 6.09 -2.66 13.85
N PHE A 169 5.85 -1.49 13.26
CA PHE A 169 6.76 -0.35 13.30
C PHE A 169 5.98 0.96 13.19
N ASP A 170 6.61 2.05 13.61
CA ASP A 170 5.99 3.36 13.65
C ASP A 170 6.50 4.21 12.47
N ASN A 171 5.59 4.98 11.86
CA ASN A 171 5.89 5.87 10.75
C ASN A 171 6.27 7.25 11.28
N ASP A 172 7.37 7.35 11.98
CA ASP A 172 7.87 8.58 12.55
C ASP A 172 9.34 8.85 12.18
N LYS A 173 9.80 10.04 12.47
CA LYS A 173 11.20 10.45 12.21
C LYS A 173 12.20 9.71 13.09
N ALA A 174 11.78 9.28 14.28
CA ALA A 174 12.65 8.53 15.19
C ALA A 174 12.90 7.11 14.65
N SER A 175 11.97 6.59 13.86
CA SER A 175 12.08 5.31 13.15
C SER A 175 12.62 5.45 11.71
N ASN A 176 13.25 6.56 11.37
CA ASN A 176 13.79 6.88 10.04
C ASN A 176 12.71 6.90 8.91
N LEU A 177 11.47 7.13 9.27
CA LEU A 177 10.33 7.37 8.36
C LEU A 177 9.79 8.80 8.56
N GLY A 178 8.50 8.98 8.76
CA GLY A 178 7.89 10.28 9.04
C GLY A 178 7.41 10.98 7.78
N LEU A 179 7.02 10.19 6.77
CA LEU A 179 6.29 10.61 5.58
C LEU A 179 4.95 9.91 5.55
N SER A 180 3.89 10.57 5.14
CA SER A 180 2.63 9.86 4.95
C SER A 180 2.78 8.79 3.88
N LEU A 181 2.31 7.57 4.16
CA LEU A 181 2.45 6.44 3.24
C LEU A 181 1.12 6.20 2.51
N PRO A 182 1.09 6.26 1.17
CA PRO A 182 -0.07 5.83 0.41
C PRO A 182 -0.44 4.37 0.69
N GLY A 183 -1.74 4.06 0.66
CA GLY A 183 -2.19 2.68 0.76
C GLY A 183 -1.61 1.82 -0.37
N GLY A 184 -1.12 0.63 -0.02
CA GLY A 184 -0.42 -0.23 -0.97
C GLY A 184 -0.15 -1.63 -0.43
N ILE A 185 0.72 -2.38 -1.10
CA ILE A 185 1.16 -3.71 -0.67
C ILE A 185 2.62 -3.62 -0.24
N ILE A 186 2.90 -4.08 0.97
CA ILE A 186 4.28 -4.23 1.48
C ILE A 186 4.66 -5.70 1.38
N ARG A 187 5.69 -6.00 0.59
CA ARG A 187 6.30 -7.32 0.48
C ARG A 187 7.54 -7.38 1.35
N VAL A 188 7.58 -8.36 2.24
CA VAL A 188 8.68 -8.52 3.19
C VAL A 188 9.60 -9.64 2.72
N TYR A 189 10.89 -9.34 2.70
CA TYR A 189 11.96 -10.26 2.36
C TYR A 189 12.95 -10.35 3.51
N LYS A 190 13.62 -11.48 3.62
CA LYS A 190 14.72 -11.70 4.56
C LYS A 190 15.83 -12.51 3.86
N ALA A 191 17.08 -12.15 4.13
CA ALA A 191 18.22 -12.92 3.66
C ALA A 191 18.38 -14.21 4.48
N ASN A 192 18.81 -15.28 3.82
CA ASN A 192 19.26 -16.49 4.51
C ASN A 192 20.76 -16.39 4.84
N SER A 193 21.31 -17.41 5.48
CA SER A 193 22.75 -17.50 5.84
C SER A 193 23.73 -17.39 4.65
N LYS A 194 23.23 -17.57 3.42
CA LYS A 194 24.00 -17.41 2.17
C LYS A 194 23.74 -16.08 1.45
N GLN A 195 23.10 -15.13 2.14
CA GLN A 195 22.72 -13.80 1.59
C GLN A 195 21.73 -13.85 0.42
N ASN A 196 21.00 -14.95 0.24
CA ASN A 196 19.92 -15.00 -0.73
C ASN A 196 18.63 -14.47 -0.10
N MET A 197 17.95 -13.55 -0.80
CA MET A 197 16.69 -12.96 -0.36
C MET A 197 15.53 -13.92 -0.59
N PHE A 198 14.73 -14.14 0.46
CA PHE A 198 13.52 -14.94 0.41
C PHE A 198 12.31 -14.11 0.78
N PHE A 199 11.23 -14.29 0.04
CA PHE A 199 9.93 -13.75 0.37
C PHE A 199 9.40 -14.43 1.64
N VAL A 200 9.05 -13.63 2.65
CA VAL A 200 8.56 -14.12 3.94
C VAL A 200 7.10 -13.77 4.21
N GLY A 201 6.50 -12.91 3.38
CA GLY A 201 5.08 -12.58 3.44
C GLY A 201 4.79 -11.20 2.86
N GLU A 202 3.50 -10.91 2.67
CA GLU A 202 3.04 -9.60 2.25
C GLU A 202 1.73 -9.24 2.95
N ASP A 203 1.51 -7.94 3.12
CA ASP A 203 0.25 -7.43 3.64
C ASP A 203 -0.11 -6.12 2.96
N ARG A 204 -1.38 -5.77 3.01
CA ARG A 204 -1.90 -4.53 2.49
C ARG A 204 -2.02 -3.50 3.61
N ILE A 205 -1.43 -2.32 3.38
CA ILE A 205 -1.64 -1.17 4.26
C ILE A 205 -2.69 -0.21 3.66
N ASN A 206 -3.45 0.43 4.52
CA ASN A 206 -4.21 1.62 4.16
C ASN A 206 -3.29 2.85 4.11
N HIS A 207 -3.83 4.03 3.85
CA HIS A 207 -3.08 5.28 4.02
C HIS A 207 -2.64 5.42 5.48
N ILE A 208 -1.34 5.60 5.71
CA ILE A 208 -0.74 5.73 7.05
C ILE A 208 -0.19 7.16 7.16
N PRO A 209 -0.74 8.01 8.03
CA PRO A 209 -0.20 9.35 8.25
C PRO A 209 1.17 9.32 8.94
N GLU A 210 1.87 10.45 8.94
CA GLU A 210 3.02 10.67 9.82
C GLU A 210 2.60 10.39 11.28
N ASN A 211 3.48 9.75 12.05
CA ASN A 211 3.23 9.24 13.40
C ASN A 211 2.17 8.12 13.51
N GLY A 212 1.77 7.54 12.40
CA GLY A 212 0.91 6.36 12.36
C GLY A 212 1.68 5.05 12.57
N GLN A 213 0.97 4.02 13.04
CA GLN A 213 1.55 2.69 13.26
C GLN A 213 1.24 1.76 12.10
N ILE A 214 2.23 1.00 11.66
CA ILE A 214 2.13 -0.03 10.64
C ILE A 214 2.16 -1.41 11.29
N LYS A 215 1.23 -2.27 10.90
CA LYS A 215 1.17 -3.67 11.33
C LYS A 215 1.00 -4.55 10.10
N LEU A 216 1.96 -5.45 9.90
CA LEU A 216 1.98 -6.39 8.77
C LEU A 216 1.77 -7.80 9.30
N ASN A 217 0.74 -8.48 8.83
CA ASN A 217 0.52 -9.89 9.12
C ASN A 217 1.20 -10.73 8.03
N LEU A 218 2.27 -11.42 8.38
CA LEU A 218 3.08 -12.21 7.45
C LEU A 218 2.64 -13.67 7.31
N GLY A 219 1.58 -14.07 8.03
CA GLY A 219 1.10 -15.44 8.02
C GLY A 219 1.34 -16.17 9.34
N SER A 220 1.29 -17.50 9.33
CA SER A 220 1.37 -18.34 10.51
C SER A 220 2.77 -18.87 10.75
N ALA A 221 3.22 -18.80 12.00
CA ALA A 221 4.48 -19.43 12.44
C ALA A 221 4.36 -20.96 12.40
N PHE A 222 5.42 -21.63 11.97
CA PHE A 222 5.47 -23.09 11.96
C PHE A 222 5.69 -23.67 13.36
N ASP A 223 6.67 -23.12 14.10
CA ASP A 223 7.14 -23.68 15.37
C ASP A 223 6.52 -23.04 16.62
N VAL A 224 5.71 -21.97 16.45
CA VAL A 224 5.06 -21.27 17.58
C VAL A 224 3.58 -21.61 17.59
N THR A 225 3.22 -22.49 18.54
CA THR A 225 1.86 -22.99 18.68
C THR A 225 1.32 -22.75 20.09
N VAL A 226 0.01 -22.66 20.21
CA VAL A 226 -0.70 -22.58 21.50
C VAL A 226 -1.72 -23.70 21.61
N GLN A 227 -1.77 -24.26 22.79
CA GLN A 227 -2.83 -25.16 23.20
C GLN A 227 -3.49 -24.60 24.48
N GLY A 228 -4.80 -24.51 24.50
CA GLY A 228 -5.56 -24.01 25.63
C GLY A 228 -6.35 -25.13 26.30
N LYS A 229 -6.48 -25.04 27.63
CA LYS A 229 -7.33 -25.93 28.42
C LYS A 229 -8.18 -25.09 29.36
N GLU A 230 -9.49 -25.36 29.37
CA GLU A 230 -10.39 -24.78 30.36
C GLU A 230 -10.12 -25.42 31.73
N THR A 231 -9.75 -24.64 32.72
CA THR A 231 -9.43 -25.11 34.08
C THR A 231 -10.56 -24.88 35.07
N ALA A 232 -11.48 -23.95 34.81
CA ALA A 232 -12.65 -23.67 35.62
C ALA A 232 -13.76 -23.02 34.79
N TYR A 233 -15.00 -23.38 35.09
CA TYR A 233 -16.19 -22.75 34.52
C TYR A 233 -17.15 -22.34 35.66
N THR A 234 -17.61 -21.10 35.63
CA THR A 234 -18.60 -20.60 36.59
C THR A 234 -19.78 -20.03 35.83
N SER A 235 -20.97 -20.55 36.04
CA SER A 235 -22.20 -19.99 35.46
C SER A 235 -22.95 -19.17 36.51
N PHE A 236 -23.36 -17.96 36.13
CA PHE A 236 -24.26 -17.15 36.92
C PHE A 236 -25.66 -17.28 36.31
N SER A 237 -26.64 -17.74 37.08
CA SER A 237 -28.04 -17.68 36.68
C SER A 237 -28.71 -16.55 37.45
N ASP A 238 -29.08 -15.48 36.77
CA ASP A 238 -30.07 -14.55 37.32
C ASP A 238 -31.42 -15.28 37.32
N LYS A 239 -31.89 -15.63 38.49
CA LYS A 239 -33.30 -15.96 38.66
C LYS A 239 -34.05 -14.63 38.71
N ALA A 240 -34.72 -14.25 37.63
CA ALA A 240 -35.79 -13.25 37.66
C ALA A 240 -37.04 -13.87 38.29
#